data_7836c6448d838c722a11635324da6532
#
_entry.id   7836c6448d838c722a11635324da6532
#
_cell.length_a   1.000
_cell.length_b   1.000
_cell.length_c   1.000
_cell.angle_alpha   90.00
_cell.angle_beta   90.00
_cell.angle_gamma   90.00
#
_symmetry.space_group_name_H-M   'P 1'
#
loop_
_entity.id
_entity.type
_entity.pdbx_description
1 polymer ?
#
loop_
_entity_poly.entity_id
_entity_poly.type
_entity_poly.pdbx_seq_one_letter_code
_entity_poly.pdbx_strand_id
1 'polypeptide(L)' 'MIKLTIDKAATSKGISSQKELRELIIEKTGVELRAATISDLYRNNKNQINREHLFTVMEALEITDFNEVLTIKRR' A
#
# COMPACT_ATOMS: atom_id res chain seq x y z
N MET A 1 11.12 -14.38 2.21
CA MET A 1 9.71 -14.03 2.08
C MET A 1 9.55 -12.67 1.43
N ILE A 2 8.41 -12.43 0.83
CA ILE A 2 8.10 -11.13 0.24
C ILE A 2 7.40 -10.28 1.31
N LYS A 3 7.88 -9.06 1.49
CA LYS A 3 7.33 -8.12 2.45
C LYS A 3 6.89 -6.85 1.71
N LEU A 4 5.70 -6.36 2.05
CA LEU A 4 5.23 -5.08 1.53
C LEU A 4 5.91 -3.94 2.29
N THR A 5 6.30 -2.90 1.54
CA THR A 5 6.90 -1.69 2.11
C THR A 5 6.03 -0.47 1.80
N ILE A 6 4.71 -0.68 1.79
CA ILE A 6 3.74 0.38 1.50
C ILE A 6 3.85 1.52 2.51
N ASP A 7 4.12 1.21 3.77
CA ASP A 7 4.32 2.21 4.81
C ASP A 7 5.46 3.17 4.45
N LYS A 8 6.56 2.61 3.97
CA LYS A 8 7.72 3.42 3.56
C LYS A 8 7.42 4.22 2.31
N ALA A 9 6.76 3.60 1.33
CA ALA A 9 6.37 4.28 0.10
C ALA A 9 5.43 5.44 0.39
N ALA A 10 4.44 5.24 1.25
CA ALA A 10 3.51 6.28 1.64
C ALA A 10 4.23 7.42 2.34
N THR A 11 5.12 7.11 3.28
CA THR A 11 5.90 8.11 4.00
C THR A 11 6.74 8.95 3.03
N SER A 12 7.33 8.32 2.03
CA SER A 12 8.14 9.05 1.04
C SER A 12 7.31 10.00 0.19
N LYS A 13 6.00 9.79 0.13
CA LYS A 13 5.06 10.67 -0.59
C LYS A 13 4.34 11.64 0.34
N GLY A 14 4.76 11.74 1.60
CA GLY A 14 4.18 12.67 2.55
C GLY A 14 2.94 12.15 3.28
N ILE A 15 2.63 10.86 3.14
CA ILE A 15 1.48 10.25 3.81
C ILE A 15 1.96 9.66 5.13
N SER A 16 1.42 10.12 6.25
CA SER A 16 1.90 9.77 7.57
C SER A 16 1.04 8.76 8.33
N SER A 17 -0.13 8.40 7.79
CA SER A 17 -1.03 7.47 8.48
C SER A 17 -1.84 6.64 7.49
N GLN A 18 -2.40 5.53 8.00
CA GLN A 18 -3.29 4.68 7.21
C GLN A 18 -4.55 5.44 6.80
N LYS A 19 -5.05 6.30 7.65
CA LYS A 19 -6.22 7.12 7.34
C LYS A 19 -5.94 8.06 6.17
N GLU A 20 -4.80 8.71 6.18
CA GLU A 20 -4.40 9.60 5.07
C GLU A 20 -4.24 8.82 3.78
N LEU A 21 -3.66 7.62 3.84
CA LEU A 21 -3.51 6.76 2.68
C LEU A 21 -4.88 6.38 2.11
N ARG A 22 -5.83 6.00 2.97
CA ARG A 22 -7.18 5.65 2.54
C ARG A 22 -7.87 6.84 1.86
N GLU A 23 -7.74 8.02 2.42
CA GLU A 23 -8.31 9.24 1.86
C GLU A 23 -7.69 9.56 0.50
N LEU A 24 -6.38 9.39 0.37
CA LEU A 24 -5.68 9.62 -0.91
C LEU A 24 -6.17 8.63 -1.97
N ILE A 25 -6.35 7.37 -1.62
CA ILE A 25 -6.83 6.35 -2.55
C ILE A 25 -8.21 6.73 -3.08
N ILE A 26 -9.12 7.13 -2.21
CA ILE A 26 -10.46 7.55 -2.62
C ILE A 26 -10.37 8.76 -3.56
N GLU A 27 -9.55 9.73 -3.21
CA GLU A 27 -9.39 10.95 -4.01
C GLU A 27 -8.81 10.68 -5.39
N LYS A 28 -7.78 9.83 -5.46
CA LYS A 28 -7.03 9.61 -6.70
C LYS A 28 -7.65 8.55 -7.61
N THR A 29 -8.26 7.53 -7.03
CA THR A 29 -8.75 6.39 -7.82
C THR A 29 -10.27 6.22 -7.79
N GLY A 30 -10.95 6.87 -6.85
CA GLY A 30 -12.38 6.68 -6.65
C GLY A 30 -12.73 5.35 -6.01
N VAL A 31 -11.73 4.53 -5.67
CA VAL A 31 -11.96 3.23 -5.05
C VAL A 31 -11.93 3.37 -3.53
N GLU A 32 -12.96 2.84 -2.87
CA GLU A 32 -13.02 2.87 -1.41
C GLU A 32 -12.61 1.51 -0.86
N LEU A 33 -11.37 1.42 -0.36
CA LEU A 33 -10.89 0.23 0.31
C LEU A 33 -11.25 0.30 1.79
N ARG A 34 -11.57 -0.86 2.37
CA ARG A 34 -11.88 -0.94 3.81
C ARG A 34 -10.66 -0.59 4.63
N ALA A 35 -10.88 -0.01 5.80
CA ALA A 35 -9.80 0.27 6.75
C ALA A 35 -9.01 -1.00 7.09
N ALA A 36 -9.69 -2.14 7.22
CA ALA A 36 -9.03 -3.43 7.48
C ALA A 36 -8.10 -3.84 6.33
N THR A 37 -8.52 -3.61 5.08
CA THR A 37 -7.70 -3.91 3.90
C THR A 37 -6.44 -3.05 3.89
N ILE A 38 -6.58 -1.77 4.15
CA ILE A 38 -5.45 -0.84 4.24
C ILE A 38 -4.49 -1.28 5.35
N SER A 39 -5.02 -1.64 6.52
CA SER A 39 -4.23 -2.09 7.65
C SER A 39 -3.45 -3.37 7.31
N ASP A 40 -4.09 -4.33 6.64
CA ASP A 40 -3.44 -5.58 6.24
C ASP A 40 -2.25 -5.32 5.30
N LEU A 41 -2.43 -4.44 4.33
CA LEU A 41 -1.37 -4.07 3.40
C LEU A 41 -0.25 -3.31 4.11
N TYR A 42 -0.61 -2.40 4.98
CA TYR A 42 0.34 -1.53 5.67
C TYR A 42 1.19 -2.29 6.69
N ARG A 43 0.59 -3.28 7.38
CA ARG A 43 1.24 -4.03 8.46
C ARG A 43 1.76 -5.41 8.07
N ASN A 44 1.53 -5.82 6.84
CA ASN A 44 1.91 -7.16 6.39
C ASN A 44 1.25 -8.29 7.21
N ASN A 45 -0.04 -8.12 7.55
CA ASN A 45 -0.76 -9.08 8.38
C ASN A 45 -1.19 -10.35 7.65
N LYS A 46 -1.14 -10.34 6.32
CA LYS A 46 -1.61 -11.47 5.51
C LYS A 46 -0.49 -12.05 4.66
N ASN A 47 -0.55 -13.36 4.43
CA ASN A 47 0.41 -14.04 3.57
C ASN A 47 0.07 -13.88 2.09
N GLN A 48 -1.17 -13.53 1.77
CA GLN A 48 -1.62 -13.35 0.40
C GLN A 48 -1.81 -11.87 0.11
N ILE A 49 -1.48 -11.47 -1.11
CA ILE A 49 -1.62 -10.10 -1.56
C ILE A 49 -2.65 -10.08 -2.69
N ASN A 50 -3.68 -9.26 -2.52
CA ASN A 50 -4.66 -9.03 -3.58
C ASN A 50 -4.03 -8.06 -4.59
N ARG A 51 -3.87 -8.52 -5.82
CA ARG A 51 -3.21 -7.73 -6.88
C ARG A 51 -3.96 -6.44 -7.19
N GLU A 52 -5.28 -6.46 -7.17
CA GLU A 52 -6.08 -5.27 -7.45
C GLU A 52 -5.93 -4.24 -6.34
N HIS A 53 -5.91 -4.68 -5.08
CA HIS A 53 -5.70 -3.78 -3.95
C HIS A 53 -4.30 -3.16 -4.02
N LEU A 54 -3.30 -3.95 -4.32
CA LEU A 54 -1.93 -3.45 -4.46
C LEU A 54 -1.83 -2.45 -5.59
N PHE A 55 -2.42 -2.77 -6.75
CA PHE A 55 -2.44 -1.86 -7.88
C PHE A 55 -3.12 -0.53 -7.53
N THR A 56 -4.25 -0.60 -6.82
CA THR A 56 -4.98 0.60 -6.41
C THR A 56 -4.11 1.51 -5.54
N VAL A 57 -3.39 0.92 -4.58
CA VAL A 57 -2.50 1.69 -3.70
C VAL A 57 -1.36 2.30 -4.51
N MET A 58 -0.75 1.53 -5.40
CA MET A 58 0.34 2.03 -6.24
C MET A 58 -0.12 3.17 -7.14
N GLU A 59 -1.32 3.03 -7.72
CA GLU A 59 -1.89 4.08 -8.56
C GLU A 59 -2.11 5.36 -7.77
N ALA A 60 -2.66 5.25 -6.56
CA ALA A 60 -2.89 6.40 -5.70
C ALA A 60 -1.60 7.10 -5.31
N LEU A 61 -0.53 6.35 -5.09
CA LEU A 61 0.78 6.88 -4.73
C LEU A 61 1.62 7.25 -5.95
N GLU A 62 1.09 7.01 -7.15
CA GLU A 62 1.77 7.28 -8.42
C GLU A 62 3.10 6.51 -8.53
N ILE A 63 3.06 5.24 -8.11
CA ILE A 63 4.22 4.35 -8.14
C ILE A 63 4.03 3.30 -9.22
N THR A 64 5.04 3.13 -10.07
CA THR A 64 5.04 2.11 -11.13
C THR A 64 6.12 1.07 -10.94
N ASP A 65 7.01 1.25 -9.97
CA ASP A 65 8.12 0.34 -9.69
C ASP A 65 7.81 -0.49 -8.46
N PHE A 66 7.70 -1.81 -8.63
CA PHE A 66 7.44 -2.72 -7.51
C PHE A 66 8.50 -2.65 -6.41
N ASN A 67 9.72 -2.25 -6.74
CA ASN A 67 10.77 -2.12 -5.72
C ASN A 67 10.43 -1.07 -4.65
N GLU A 68 9.52 -0.17 -4.94
CA GLU A 68 9.11 0.85 -3.96
C GLU A 68 8.07 0.33 -2.97
N VAL A 69 7.38 -0.77 -3.29
CA VAL A 69 6.30 -1.30 -2.45
C VAL A 69 6.53 -2.74 -1.98
N LEU A 70 7.54 -3.41 -2.53
CA LEU A 70 7.85 -4.80 -2.21
C LEU A 70 9.34 -4.96 -1.97
N THR A 71 9.67 -5.86 -1.04
CA THR A 71 11.06 -6.26 -0.83
C THR A 71 11.11 -7.74 -0.50
N ILE A 72 12.24 -8.36 -0.76
CA ILE A 72 12.48 -9.75 -0.37
C ILE A 72 13.28 -9.71 0.93
N LYS A 73 12.67 -10.27 1.98
CA LYS A 73 13.35 -10.36 3.27
C LYS A 73 14.06 -11.70 3.33
N ARG A 74 15.37 -11.68 3.42
CA ARG A 74 16.19 -12.87 3.56
C ARG A 74 16.36 -13.21 5.03
N ARG A 75 16.53 -14.50 5.29
CA ARG A 75 16.79 -14.98 6.64
C ARG A 75 18.18 -14.63 7.09
#